data_fddee818d3638450e351b47a78be2d10
#
_entry.id   fddee818d3638450e351b47a78be2d10
#
_cell.length_a   1.000
_cell.length_b   1.000
_cell.length_c   1.000
_cell.angle_alpha   90.00
_cell.angle_beta   90.00
_cell.angle_gamma   90.00
#
_symmetry.space_group_name_H-M   'P 1'
#
loop_
_entity.id
_entity.type
_entity.pdbx_description
1 polymer ?
#
loop_
_entity_poly.entity_id
_entity_poly.type
_entity_poly.pdbx_seq_one_letter_code
_entity_poly.pdbx_strand_id
1 'polypeptide(L)'
;MKKLLFITILALLMLSGCVKTVTLVVYNNSGKDVCITALGGKHDLKRQTAIRILAAAESKHSLQVTDSVGNSYTASFTTPLHWNFHHNIYLQLEKDMKIYRVGNDRFPQLSLPPQSEGFPIVLSGGKK
;
A
#
# COMPACT_ATOMS: atom_id res chain seq x y z
N MET A 1 39.34 26.88 -0.16
CA MET A 1 38.57 26.18 -1.18
C MET A 1 38.07 24.79 -0.72
N LYS A 2 38.90 23.97 -0.07
CA LYS A 2 38.47 22.64 0.42
C LYS A 2 37.33 22.70 1.46
N LYS A 3 37.31 23.73 2.34
CA LYS A 3 36.25 23.90 3.33
C LYS A 3 34.92 24.31 2.70
N LEU A 4 34.94 25.11 1.65
CA LEU A 4 33.73 25.54 0.94
C LEU A 4 33.09 24.36 0.18
N LEU A 5 33.91 23.52 -0.45
CA LEU A 5 33.48 22.30 -1.14
C LEU A 5 32.81 21.31 -0.16
N PHE A 6 33.39 21.14 1.02
CA PHE A 6 32.86 20.26 2.06
C PHE A 6 31.50 20.73 2.59
N ILE A 7 31.33 22.04 2.80
CA ILE A 7 30.08 22.67 3.22
C ILE A 7 29.01 22.51 2.15
N THR A 8 29.39 22.66 0.88
CA THR A 8 28.44 22.49 -0.25
C THR A 8 27.96 21.05 -0.39
N ILE A 9 28.87 20.06 -0.23
CA ILE A 9 28.52 18.64 -0.25
C ILE A 9 27.63 18.28 0.93
N LEU A 10 27.93 18.81 2.13
CA LEU A 10 27.12 18.58 3.32
C LEU A 10 25.71 19.19 3.18
N ALA A 11 25.61 20.38 2.60
CA ALA A 11 24.34 21.04 2.31
C ALA A 11 23.51 20.27 1.27
N LEU A 12 24.14 19.71 0.25
CA LEU A 12 23.49 18.84 -0.74
C LEU A 12 22.98 17.53 -0.12
N LEU A 13 23.71 16.96 0.84
CA LEU A 13 23.28 15.76 1.57
C LEU A 13 22.10 16.05 2.51
N MET A 14 22.01 17.27 3.04
CA MET A 14 20.88 17.68 3.87
C MET A 14 19.63 18.03 3.05
N LEU A 15 19.80 18.33 1.75
CA LEU A 15 18.69 18.59 0.83
C LEU A 15 18.09 17.29 0.23
N SER A 16 18.75 16.14 0.37
CA SER A 16 18.13 14.85 0.11
C SER A 16 17.10 14.58 1.20
N GLY A 17 15.92 15.18 1.05
CA GLY A 17 14.83 15.10 2.02
C GLY A 17 14.49 13.65 2.35
N CYS A 18 14.20 13.37 3.61
CA CYS A 18 13.66 12.08 4.03
C CYS A 18 12.46 11.74 3.15
N VAL A 19 12.51 10.62 2.45
CA VAL A 19 11.35 10.10 1.73
C VAL A 19 10.27 9.83 2.78
N LYS A 20 9.16 10.55 2.68
CA LYS A 20 8.02 10.34 3.56
C LYS A 20 7.37 9.02 3.20
N THR A 21 7.23 8.13 4.17
CA THR A 21 6.65 6.81 4.00
C THR A 21 5.41 6.64 4.85
N VAL A 22 4.52 5.80 4.38
CA VAL A 22 3.33 5.36 5.09
C VAL A 22 3.33 3.83 5.15
N THR A 23 2.90 3.26 6.27
CA THR A 23 2.75 1.81 6.40
C THR A 23 1.33 1.42 6.03
N LEU A 24 1.20 0.57 5.02
CA LEU A 24 -0.06 -0.05 4.63
C LEU A 24 -0.17 -1.40 5.34
N VAL A 25 -1.22 -1.59 6.10
CA VAL A 25 -1.56 -2.88 6.72
C VAL A 25 -2.72 -3.47 5.94
N VAL A 26 -2.47 -4.52 5.18
CA VAL A 26 -3.46 -5.13 4.28
C VAL A 26 -3.91 -6.47 4.85
N TYR A 27 -5.18 -6.60 5.13
CA TYR A 27 -5.82 -7.83 5.58
C TYR A 27 -6.56 -8.51 4.43
N ASN A 28 -6.42 -9.82 4.33
CA ASN A 28 -7.06 -10.63 3.29
C ASN A 28 -8.36 -11.26 3.78
N ASN A 29 -9.48 -10.67 3.41
CA ASN A 29 -10.83 -11.21 3.63
C ASN A 29 -11.46 -11.75 2.34
N SER A 30 -10.66 -11.99 1.30
CA SER A 30 -11.15 -12.48 0.00
C SER A 30 -11.62 -13.93 0.02
N GLY A 31 -11.24 -14.70 1.03
CA GLY A 31 -11.53 -16.13 1.14
C GLY A 31 -10.54 -17.02 0.38
N LYS A 32 -9.54 -16.45 -0.26
CA LYS A 32 -8.49 -17.15 -1.00
C LYS A 32 -7.12 -16.67 -0.57
N ASP A 33 -6.12 -17.54 -0.65
CA ASP A 33 -4.73 -17.11 -0.55
C ASP A 33 -4.37 -16.31 -1.80
N VAL A 34 -3.70 -15.19 -1.63
CA VAL A 34 -3.29 -14.30 -2.72
C VAL A 34 -1.81 -13.94 -2.60
N CYS A 35 -1.23 -13.55 -3.71
CA CYS A 35 0.08 -12.91 -3.76
C CYS A 35 -0.09 -11.47 -4.21
N ILE A 36 0.40 -10.54 -3.43
CA ILE A 36 0.40 -9.11 -3.77
C ILE A 36 1.77 -8.73 -4.28
N THR A 37 1.84 -8.23 -5.50
CA THR A 37 3.03 -7.60 -6.07
C THR A 37 2.82 -6.10 -6.08
N ALA A 38 3.57 -5.40 -5.26
CA ALA A 38 3.49 -3.94 -5.13
C ALA A 38 4.79 -3.40 -4.55
N LEU A 39 5.10 -2.13 -4.85
CA LEU A 39 6.18 -1.39 -4.19
C LEU A 39 7.54 -2.11 -4.25
N GLY A 40 7.81 -2.77 -5.38
CA GLY A 40 9.08 -3.45 -5.65
C GLY A 40 9.22 -4.83 -5.00
N GLY A 41 8.15 -5.40 -4.43
CA GLY A 41 8.20 -6.70 -3.78
C GLY A 41 6.98 -7.57 -4.03
N LYS A 42 7.14 -8.86 -3.77
CA LYS A 42 6.05 -9.83 -3.71
C LYS A 42 5.77 -10.19 -2.26
N HIS A 43 4.49 -10.23 -1.93
CA HIS A 43 4.02 -10.56 -0.59
C HIS A 43 2.97 -11.65 -0.65
N ASP A 44 3.28 -12.80 -0.08
CA ASP A 44 2.29 -13.86 0.10
C ASP A 44 1.34 -13.46 1.22
N LEU A 45 0.07 -13.42 0.91
CA LEU A 45 -0.96 -13.01 1.84
C LEU A 45 -2.02 -14.11 1.95
N LYS A 46 -1.88 -14.94 2.95
CA LYS A 46 -2.85 -16.00 3.23
C LYS A 46 -4.19 -15.41 3.65
N ARG A 47 -5.26 -16.14 3.34
CA ARG A 47 -6.60 -15.77 3.80
C ARG A 47 -6.62 -15.57 5.31
N GLN A 48 -7.37 -14.57 5.76
CA GLN A 48 -7.53 -14.20 7.17
C GLN A 48 -6.22 -13.82 7.88
N THR A 49 -5.26 -13.31 7.13
CA THR A 49 -4.02 -12.75 7.67
C THR A 49 -3.79 -11.34 7.14
N ALA A 50 -2.89 -10.61 7.79
CA ALA A 50 -2.49 -9.27 7.41
C ALA A 50 -0.98 -9.18 7.15
N ILE A 51 -0.60 -8.32 6.23
CA ILE A 51 0.80 -7.96 5.97
C ILE A 51 1.00 -6.45 6.09
N ARG A 52 2.25 -6.05 6.27
CA ARG A 52 2.65 -4.64 6.31
C ARG A 52 3.51 -4.33 5.09
N ILE A 53 3.18 -3.26 4.39
CA ILE A 53 3.90 -2.79 3.21
C ILE A 53 4.24 -1.32 3.41
N LEU A 54 5.51 -0.96 3.21
CA LEU A 54 5.94 0.43 3.23
C LEU A 54 5.73 1.06 1.85
N ALA A 55 5.10 2.22 1.80
CA ALA A 55 4.83 2.97 0.59
C ALA A 55 5.38 4.39 0.70
N ALA A 56 5.95 4.92 -0.38
CA ALA A 56 6.29 6.34 -0.46
C ALA A 56 5.02 7.19 -0.55
N ALA A 57 4.94 8.27 0.21
CA ALA A 57 3.83 9.21 0.13
C ALA A 57 3.86 10.01 -1.17
N GLU A 58 2.71 10.50 -1.61
CA GLU A 58 2.52 11.29 -2.84
C GLU A 58 2.95 10.60 -4.14
N SER A 59 3.16 9.28 -4.10
CA SER A 59 3.56 8.52 -5.28
C SER A 59 2.40 7.72 -5.84
N LYS A 60 2.37 7.57 -7.15
CA LYS A 60 1.48 6.63 -7.82
C LYS A 60 2.12 5.24 -7.79
N HIS A 61 1.37 4.27 -7.31
CA HIS A 61 1.81 2.89 -7.19
C HIS A 61 0.95 1.99 -8.07
N SER A 62 1.56 0.95 -8.63
CA SER A 62 0.83 -0.14 -9.26
C SER A 62 0.78 -1.33 -8.31
N LEU A 63 -0.35 -2.03 -8.36
CA LEU A 63 -0.65 -3.16 -7.51
C LEU A 63 -1.14 -4.31 -8.38
N GLN A 64 -0.60 -5.49 -8.16
CA GLN A 64 -1.08 -6.72 -8.77
C GLN A 64 -1.42 -7.73 -7.68
N VAL A 65 -2.59 -8.30 -7.77
CA VAL A 65 -3.05 -9.39 -6.89
C VAL A 65 -3.26 -10.64 -7.72
N THR A 66 -2.59 -11.71 -7.38
CA THR A 66 -2.77 -13.01 -8.03
C THR A 66 -3.35 -14.00 -7.03
N ASP A 67 -4.46 -14.62 -7.37
CA ASP A 67 -5.08 -15.63 -6.50
C ASP A 67 -4.42 -17.01 -6.65
N SER A 68 -4.81 -17.94 -5.81
CA SER A 68 -4.29 -19.31 -5.79
C SER A 68 -4.61 -20.11 -7.04
N VAL A 69 -5.56 -19.66 -7.85
CA VAL A 69 -5.97 -20.29 -9.12
C VAL A 69 -5.21 -19.71 -10.31
N GLY A 70 -4.45 -18.63 -10.12
CA GLY A 70 -3.67 -17.99 -11.15
C GLY A 70 -4.36 -16.79 -11.83
N ASN A 71 -5.53 -16.36 -11.36
CA ASN A 71 -6.15 -15.12 -11.84
C ASN A 71 -5.36 -13.92 -11.34
N SER A 72 -5.15 -12.97 -12.22
CA SER A 72 -4.36 -11.76 -11.92
C SER A 72 -5.22 -10.52 -12.08
N TYR A 73 -5.17 -9.67 -11.08
CA TYR A 73 -5.93 -8.43 -10.99
C TYR A 73 -4.97 -7.27 -10.79
N THR A 74 -5.22 -6.15 -11.42
CA THR A 74 -4.35 -4.98 -11.33
C THR A 74 -5.11 -3.71 -10.96
N ALA A 75 -4.42 -2.81 -10.29
CA ALA A 75 -4.92 -1.48 -9.99
C ALA A 75 -3.76 -0.49 -9.85
N SER A 76 -4.07 0.78 -9.92
CA SER A 76 -3.17 1.86 -9.53
C SER A 76 -3.78 2.63 -8.37
N PHE A 77 -2.95 3.06 -7.46
CA PHE A 77 -3.37 3.88 -6.34
C PHE A 77 -2.31 4.92 -5.99
N THR A 78 -2.70 5.95 -5.29
CA THR A 78 -1.81 7.02 -4.83
C THR A 78 -1.89 7.12 -3.31
N THR A 79 -0.75 7.28 -2.67
CA THR A 79 -0.68 7.52 -1.23
C THR A 79 -0.57 9.03 -0.98
N PRO A 80 -1.63 9.70 -0.51
CA PRO A 80 -1.61 11.13 -0.29
C PRO A 80 -0.62 11.54 0.80
N LEU A 81 -0.08 12.75 0.69
CA LEU A 81 0.91 13.27 1.64
C LEU A 81 0.40 13.31 3.09
N HIS A 82 -0.87 13.61 3.29
CA HIS A 82 -1.47 13.68 4.62
C HIS A 82 -1.49 12.33 5.35
N TRP A 83 -1.31 11.22 4.64
CA TRP A 83 -1.20 9.89 5.26
C TRP A 83 0.08 9.73 6.09
N ASN A 84 1.09 10.56 5.87
CA ASN A 84 2.30 10.53 6.70
C ASN A 84 2.05 10.81 8.17
N PHE A 85 0.97 11.50 8.50
CA PHE A 85 0.58 11.76 9.88
C PHE A 85 -0.07 10.56 10.56
N HIS A 86 -0.38 9.53 9.78
CA HIS A 86 -0.89 8.27 10.28
C HIS A 86 0.23 7.23 10.24
N HIS A 87 0.53 6.61 11.37
CA HIS A 87 1.55 5.58 11.45
C HIS A 87 1.21 4.35 10.60
N ASN A 88 -0.08 4.00 10.54
CA ASN A 88 -0.59 2.87 9.78
C ASN A 88 -1.87 3.26 9.05
N ILE A 89 -1.99 2.80 7.81
CA ILE A 89 -3.24 2.83 7.04
C ILE A 89 -3.74 1.39 6.93
N TYR A 90 -4.94 1.15 7.42
CA TYR A 90 -5.52 -0.18 7.46
C TYR A 90 -6.39 -0.41 6.25
N LEU A 91 -6.12 -1.50 5.54
CA LEU A 91 -6.78 -1.88 4.30
C LEU A 91 -7.31 -3.30 4.41
N GLN A 92 -8.44 -3.57 3.79
CA GLN A 92 -9.06 -4.89 3.77
C GLN A 92 -9.45 -5.27 2.35
N LEU A 93 -8.84 -6.36 1.86
CA LEU A 93 -9.18 -6.97 0.57
C LEU A 93 -10.42 -7.86 0.75
N GLU A 94 -11.47 -7.57 -0.02
CA GLU A 94 -12.74 -8.28 0.04
C GLU A 94 -12.93 -9.27 -1.13
N LYS A 95 -13.96 -10.08 -1.02
CA LYS A 95 -14.32 -11.10 -2.04
C LYS A 95 -14.65 -10.49 -3.41
N ASP A 96 -15.09 -9.25 -3.44
CA ASP A 96 -15.40 -8.52 -4.67
C ASP A 96 -14.15 -7.97 -5.38
N MET A 97 -12.96 -8.33 -4.89
CA MET A 97 -11.66 -7.85 -5.39
C MET A 97 -11.54 -6.34 -5.33
N LYS A 98 -12.03 -5.77 -4.25
CA LYS A 98 -11.81 -4.37 -3.89
C LYS A 98 -11.06 -4.28 -2.58
N ILE A 99 -10.23 -3.26 -2.46
CA ILE A 99 -9.48 -2.99 -1.23
C ILE A 99 -10.10 -1.76 -0.57
N TYR A 100 -10.67 -1.99 0.60
CA TYR A 100 -11.36 -0.95 1.38
C TYR A 100 -10.44 -0.39 2.45
N ARG A 101 -10.53 0.90 2.70
CA ARG A 101 -9.92 1.51 3.85
C ARG A 101 -10.77 1.25 5.09
N VAL A 102 -10.13 0.82 6.17
CA VAL A 102 -10.80 0.53 7.44
C VAL A 102 -10.15 1.33 8.58
N GLY A 103 -10.83 1.43 9.71
CA GLY A 103 -10.44 2.38 10.76
C GLY A 103 -9.33 1.90 11.69
N ASN A 104 -9.12 0.59 11.81
CA ASN A 104 -8.14 -0.01 12.75
C ASN A 104 -7.78 -1.44 12.33
N ASP A 105 -6.92 -2.07 13.12
CA ASP A 105 -6.40 -3.41 12.89
C ASP A 105 -7.26 -4.55 13.46
N ARG A 106 -8.48 -4.26 13.86
CA ARG A 106 -9.43 -5.29 14.33
C ARG A 106 -10.08 -5.99 13.14
N PHE A 107 -9.31 -6.80 12.47
CA PHE A 107 -9.74 -7.53 11.28
C PHE A 107 -10.49 -8.83 11.60
N PRO A 108 -11.44 -9.25 10.73
CA PRO A 108 -12.00 -8.45 9.64
C PRO A 108 -13.01 -7.43 10.15
N GLN A 109 -13.09 -6.30 9.46
CA GLN A 109 -14.17 -5.34 9.69
C GLN A 109 -15.43 -5.84 8.98
N LEU A 110 -16.45 -6.20 9.72
CA LEU A 110 -17.70 -6.72 9.17
C LEU A 110 -18.58 -5.62 8.57
N SER A 111 -18.46 -4.42 9.10
CA SER A 111 -19.11 -3.23 8.56
C SER A 111 -18.04 -2.29 8.04
N LEU A 112 -18.03 -2.09 6.73
CA LEU A 112 -17.06 -1.22 6.09
C LEU A 112 -17.49 0.24 6.27
N PRO A 113 -16.58 1.12 6.71
CA PRO A 113 -16.89 2.53 6.87
C PRO A 113 -17.11 3.21 5.52
N PRO A 114 -17.73 4.40 5.49
CA PRO A 114 -17.76 5.22 4.29
C PRO A 114 -16.34 5.44 3.75
N GLN A 115 -16.18 5.24 2.43
CA GLN A 115 -14.86 5.31 1.82
C GLN A 115 -14.51 6.75 1.43
N SER A 116 -13.27 7.15 1.70
CA SER A 116 -12.72 8.42 1.27
C SER A 116 -12.35 8.40 -0.20
N GLU A 117 -12.01 9.56 -0.76
CA GLU A 117 -11.53 9.67 -2.14
C GLU A 117 -10.37 8.70 -2.41
N GLY A 118 -10.44 8.02 -3.56
CA GLY A 118 -9.47 6.99 -3.95
C GLY A 118 -9.78 5.60 -3.42
N PHE A 119 -10.83 5.43 -2.62
CA PHE A 119 -11.27 4.15 -2.10
C PHE A 119 -12.74 3.85 -2.42
N PRO A 120 -13.07 2.56 -2.53
CA PRO A 120 -12.17 1.41 -2.52
C PRO A 120 -11.27 1.37 -3.75
N ILE A 121 -10.10 0.74 -3.62
CA ILE A 121 -9.24 0.43 -4.77
C ILE A 121 -9.87 -0.75 -5.50
N VAL A 122 -10.29 -0.54 -6.75
CA VAL A 122 -10.93 -1.56 -7.58
C VAL A 122 -9.87 -2.30 -8.38
N LEU A 123 -9.74 -3.58 -8.14
CA LEU A 123 -8.84 -4.46 -8.88
C LEU A 123 -9.57 -4.97 -10.12
N SER A 124 -8.97 -4.76 -11.29
CA SER A 124 -9.53 -5.17 -12.58
C SER A 124 -8.69 -6.24 -13.25
N GLY A 125 -9.34 -7.07 -14.04
CA GLY A 125 -8.76 -8.25 -14.67
C GLY A 125 -9.44 -9.53 -14.20
N GLY A 126 -8.72 -10.63 -14.08
CA GLY A 126 -9.19 -11.82 -13.36
C GLY A 126 -9.36 -13.08 -14.18
N LYS A 127 -9.19 -13.05 -15.48
CA LYS A 127 -9.15 -14.26 -16.29
C LYS A 127 -7.90 -14.26 -17.16
N LYS A 128 -7.20 -15.36 -17.14
CA LYS A 128 -6.24 -15.70 -18.19
C LYS A 128 -6.97 -16.24 -19.40
#